data_706d57a408992515d8aac5ab0f2a8354
#
_entry.id   706d57a408992515d8aac5ab0f2a8354
#
_cell.length_a   1.000
_cell.length_b   1.000
_cell.length_c   1.000
_cell.angle_alpha   90.00
_cell.angle_beta   90.00
_cell.angle_gamma   90.00
#
_symmetry.space_group_name_H-M   'P 1'
#
loop_
_entity.id
_entity.type
_entity.pdbx_description
1 polymer ?
#
loop_
_entity_poly.entity_id
_entity_poly.type
_entity_poly.pdbx_seq_one_letter_code
_entity_poly.pdbx_strand_id
1 'polypeptide(L)'
;FDDNALFEEMPTYVVFNGKFATFTGEDTIQAEVGETLRIYFGVGGPNTVSSFHLIGEIFDKVYNLGDLVSAPLQSVQTVLVAPGGAVVVDVTFDVPANYILVDHSLTRAFHKGAVGIISVTGDEDPEVFDDGDN
;
A
#
# COMPACT_ATOMS: atom_id res chain seq x y z
N PHE A 1 2.36 23.56 15.99
CA PHE A 1 1.10 22.90 15.64
C PHE A 1 0.17 23.92 14.99
N ASP A 2 -0.46 23.56 13.87
CA ASP A 2 -1.35 24.44 13.11
C ASP A 2 -2.79 23.95 13.27
N ASP A 3 -3.55 24.62 14.16
CA ASP A 3 -4.94 24.29 14.45
C ASP A 3 -5.86 24.50 13.23
N ASN A 4 -5.56 25.51 12.40
CA ASN A 4 -6.37 25.78 11.21
C ASN A 4 -6.22 24.67 10.18
N ALA A 5 -5.00 24.21 9.92
CA ALA A 5 -4.75 23.09 9.02
C ALA A 5 -5.41 21.80 9.50
N LEU A 6 -5.53 21.59 10.82
CA LEU A 6 -6.26 20.48 11.41
C LEU A 6 -7.76 20.58 11.15
N PHE A 7 -8.37 21.75 11.45
CA PHE A 7 -9.81 21.96 11.28
C PHE A 7 -10.23 21.99 9.80
N GLU A 8 -9.36 22.45 8.93
CA GLU A 8 -9.59 22.46 7.48
C GLU A 8 -9.22 21.13 6.79
N GLU A 9 -8.78 20.11 7.56
CA GLU A 9 -8.35 18.81 7.05
C GLU A 9 -7.23 18.91 5.99
N MET A 10 -6.33 19.86 6.15
CA MET A 10 -5.22 20.14 5.23
C MET A 10 -3.85 19.75 5.82
N PRO A 11 -3.56 18.45 6.02
CA PRO A 11 -2.30 18.02 6.60
C PRO A 11 -1.13 18.37 5.67
N THR A 12 -0.02 18.83 6.25
CA THR A 12 1.23 19.06 5.52
C THR A 12 1.83 17.75 5.02
N TYR A 13 1.77 16.72 5.85
CA TYR A 13 2.27 15.38 5.55
C TYR A 13 1.17 14.34 5.72
N VAL A 14 1.16 13.36 4.83
CA VAL A 14 0.43 12.09 4.95
C VAL A 14 1.45 10.99 4.69
N VAL A 15 1.78 10.19 5.69
CA VAL A 15 2.98 9.35 5.65
C VAL A 15 2.70 7.95 6.19
N PHE A 16 3.45 6.98 5.72
CA PHE A 16 3.52 5.67 6.36
C PHE A 16 4.54 5.72 7.51
N ASN A 17 4.20 5.11 8.65
CA ASN A 17 5.07 4.95 9.80
C ASN A 17 5.81 6.22 10.25
N GLY A 18 5.19 7.39 10.08
CA GLY A 18 5.68 8.66 10.64
C GLY A 18 6.82 9.33 9.87
N LYS A 19 7.22 8.82 8.70
CA LYS A 19 8.31 9.37 7.88
C LYS A 19 7.86 9.56 6.44
N PHE A 20 8.27 10.66 5.80
CA PHE A 20 8.03 10.92 4.39
C PHE A 20 8.69 9.82 3.53
N ALA A 21 7.91 9.18 2.67
CA ALA A 21 8.36 8.10 1.77
C ALA A 21 9.19 7.02 2.50
N THR A 22 8.67 6.50 3.62
CA THR A 22 9.37 5.62 4.55
C THR A 22 10.01 4.40 3.89
N PHE A 23 9.28 3.75 3.00
CA PHE A 23 9.71 2.50 2.36
C PHE A 23 10.29 2.75 0.96
N THR A 24 11.24 3.71 0.86
CA THR A 24 11.95 4.02 -0.40
C THR A 24 13.46 4.06 -0.18
N GLY A 25 14.24 3.96 -1.25
CA GLY A 25 15.69 3.93 -1.17
C GLY A 25 16.19 2.71 -0.39
N GLU A 26 17.00 2.94 0.64
CA GLU A 26 17.57 1.87 1.47
C GLU A 26 16.51 1.16 2.35
N ASP A 27 15.38 1.81 2.61
CA ASP A 27 14.27 1.27 3.41
C ASP A 27 13.23 0.51 2.53
N THR A 28 13.48 0.31 1.23
CA THR A 28 12.61 -0.44 0.33
C THR A 28 12.35 -1.85 0.86
N ILE A 29 11.06 -2.24 0.89
CA ILE A 29 10.67 -3.59 1.33
C ILE A 29 11.13 -4.59 0.27
N GLN A 30 11.78 -5.67 0.69
CA GLN A 30 12.25 -6.73 -0.19
C GLN A 30 11.33 -7.94 -0.12
N ALA A 31 11.06 -8.56 -1.27
CA ALA A 31 10.31 -9.81 -1.38
C ALA A 31 10.83 -10.64 -2.58
N GLU A 32 10.37 -11.87 -2.69
CA GLU A 32 10.70 -12.78 -3.79
C GLU A 32 9.41 -13.22 -4.52
N VAL A 33 9.54 -13.57 -5.79
CA VAL A 33 8.45 -14.18 -6.57
C VAL A 33 7.95 -15.43 -5.84
N GLY A 34 6.62 -15.58 -5.74
CA GLY A 34 5.95 -16.65 -5.00
C GLY A 34 5.84 -16.41 -3.49
N GLU A 35 6.50 -15.37 -2.94
CA GLU A 35 6.32 -14.99 -1.54
C GLU A 35 4.99 -14.29 -1.33
N THR A 36 4.29 -14.65 -0.25
CA THR A 36 3.09 -13.95 0.19
C THR A 36 3.42 -13.01 1.32
N LEU A 37 3.27 -11.71 1.11
CA LEU A 37 3.35 -10.71 2.16
C LEU A 37 2.01 -10.48 2.82
N ARG A 38 2.00 -10.41 4.15
CA ARG A 38 0.86 -9.92 4.91
C ARG A 38 1.13 -8.51 5.42
N ILE A 39 0.32 -7.56 5.00
CA ILE A 39 0.45 -6.16 5.35
C ILE A 39 -0.66 -5.76 6.31
N TYR A 40 -0.28 -5.20 7.45
CA TYR A 40 -1.18 -4.60 8.43
C TYR A 40 -1.20 -3.09 8.18
N PHE A 41 -2.33 -2.59 7.74
CA PHE A 41 -2.47 -1.18 7.40
C PHE A 41 -3.52 -0.52 8.28
N GLY A 42 -3.11 0.50 9.02
CA GLY A 42 -3.98 1.29 9.89
C GLY A 42 -3.95 2.77 9.51
N VAL A 43 -5.09 3.43 9.62
CA VAL A 43 -5.21 4.88 9.39
C VAL A 43 -5.33 5.59 10.73
N GLY A 44 -4.25 6.23 11.16
CA GLY A 44 -4.24 7.04 12.38
C GLY A 44 -5.14 8.27 12.30
N GLY A 45 -5.38 8.76 11.11
CA GLY A 45 -6.21 9.95 10.89
C GLY A 45 -5.44 11.26 11.18
N PRO A 46 -6.07 12.25 11.83
CA PRO A 46 -7.34 12.13 12.57
C PRO A 46 -8.60 12.04 11.72
N ASN A 47 -8.66 12.72 10.56
CA ASN A 47 -9.95 12.94 9.87
C ASN A 47 -10.02 12.31 8.48
N THR A 48 -8.89 12.21 7.76
CA THR A 48 -8.91 11.76 6.37
C THR A 48 -8.84 10.24 6.24
N VAL A 49 -9.66 9.69 5.35
CA VAL A 49 -9.61 8.29 4.93
C VAL A 49 -8.36 8.04 4.07
N SER A 50 -7.94 6.79 3.92
CA SER A 50 -6.92 6.39 2.98
C SER A 50 -7.46 5.37 1.97
N SER A 51 -7.06 5.52 0.71
CA SER A 51 -7.33 4.56 -0.36
C SER A 51 -6.08 3.69 -0.56
N PHE A 52 -5.95 2.67 0.28
CA PHE A 52 -4.77 1.81 0.28
C PHE A 52 -4.72 0.93 -0.99
N HIS A 53 -3.62 1.01 -1.71
CA HIS A 53 -3.43 0.35 -2.99
C HIS A 53 -1.97 -0.06 -3.21
N LEU A 54 -1.76 -1.13 -3.95
CA LEU A 54 -0.47 -1.55 -4.46
C LEU A 54 -0.48 -1.45 -5.98
N ILE A 55 0.23 -0.45 -6.53
CA ILE A 55 0.32 -0.27 -7.98
C ILE A 55 1.17 -1.40 -8.55
N GLY A 56 0.60 -2.10 -9.53
CA GLY A 56 1.22 -3.22 -10.21
C GLY A 56 0.72 -4.60 -9.73
N GLU A 57 -0.10 -4.65 -8.66
CA GLU A 57 -0.60 -5.91 -8.11
C GLU A 57 -2.01 -5.77 -7.54
N ILE A 58 -2.66 -6.91 -7.29
CA ILE A 58 -3.98 -7.03 -6.69
C ILE A 58 -3.84 -7.79 -5.36
N PHE A 59 -4.50 -7.32 -4.30
CA PHE A 59 -4.51 -8.05 -3.04
C PHE A 59 -5.28 -9.38 -3.18
N ASP A 60 -4.63 -10.51 -2.91
CA ASP A 60 -5.26 -11.84 -2.93
C ASP A 60 -6.39 -11.93 -1.92
N LYS A 61 -6.14 -11.43 -0.71
CA LYS A 61 -7.10 -11.44 0.40
C LYS A 61 -7.10 -10.09 1.11
N VAL A 62 -8.31 -9.66 1.45
CA VAL A 62 -8.52 -8.44 2.24
C VAL A 62 -9.40 -8.76 3.44
N TYR A 63 -8.85 -8.62 4.62
CA TYR A 63 -9.53 -8.71 5.91
C TYR A 63 -9.99 -7.30 6.27
N ASN A 64 -11.17 -6.94 5.74
CA ASN A 64 -11.71 -5.59 5.86
C ASN A 64 -12.04 -5.25 7.32
N LEU A 65 -11.88 -3.99 7.70
CA LEU A 65 -12.07 -3.50 9.06
C LEU A 65 -11.20 -4.21 10.12
N GLY A 66 -10.15 -4.94 9.72
CA GLY A 66 -9.33 -5.72 10.61
C GLY A 66 -10.00 -7.00 11.14
N ASP A 67 -11.12 -7.41 10.55
CA ASP A 67 -11.84 -8.63 10.92
C ASP A 67 -11.11 -9.88 10.41
N LEU A 68 -10.41 -10.57 11.30
CA LEU A 68 -9.68 -11.81 11.01
C LEU A 68 -10.52 -13.08 11.25
N VAL A 69 -11.81 -12.94 11.61
CA VAL A 69 -12.70 -14.05 11.93
C VAL A 69 -13.57 -14.41 10.74
N SER A 70 -14.11 -13.42 10.05
CA SER A 70 -14.92 -13.62 8.85
C SER A 70 -14.05 -14.00 7.64
N ALA A 71 -14.65 -14.61 6.63
CA ALA A 71 -13.96 -14.89 5.38
C ALA A 71 -13.51 -13.58 4.71
N PRO A 72 -12.24 -13.49 4.25
CA PRO A 72 -11.74 -12.29 3.59
C PRO A 72 -12.38 -12.07 2.22
N LEU A 73 -12.42 -10.82 1.77
CA LEU A 73 -12.64 -10.49 0.37
C LEU A 73 -11.45 -11.01 -0.46
N GLN A 74 -11.69 -11.33 -1.72
CA GLN A 74 -10.66 -11.85 -2.63
C GLN A 74 -10.53 -10.94 -3.87
N SER A 75 -9.31 -10.85 -4.40
CA SER A 75 -8.99 -10.13 -5.65
C SER A 75 -9.44 -8.65 -5.60
N VAL A 76 -8.93 -7.92 -4.61
CA VAL A 76 -9.30 -6.50 -4.38
C VAL A 76 -8.13 -5.59 -4.75
N GLN A 77 -8.38 -4.58 -5.56
CA GLN A 77 -7.34 -3.65 -6.01
C GLN A 77 -7.08 -2.52 -5.00
N THR A 78 -8.12 -1.94 -4.44
CA THR A 78 -8.01 -0.76 -3.57
C THR A 78 -8.95 -0.89 -2.39
N VAL A 79 -8.46 -0.59 -1.20
CA VAL A 79 -9.25 -0.66 0.04
C VAL A 79 -9.38 0.72 0.65
N LEU A 80 -10.64 1.14 0.87
CA LEU A 80 -10.90 2.37 1.61
C LEU A 80 -10.84 2.07 3.11
N VAL A 81 -9.92 2.75 3.80
CA VAL A 81 -9.72 2.58 5.25
C VAL A 81 -10.08 3.88 5.96
N ALA A 82 -11.07 3.80 6.84
CA ALA A 82 -11.55 4.94 7.60
C ALA A 82 -10.52 5.44 8.63
N PRO A 83 -10.59 6.72 9.05
CA PRO A 83 -9.81 7.21 10.18
C PRO A 83 -10.07 6.37 11.44
N GLY A 84 -9.00 5.97 12.14
CA GLY A 84 -9.07 5.06 13.27
C GLY A 84 -9.34 3.59 12.90
N GLY A 85 -9.49 3.29 11.61
CA GLY A 85 -9.71 1.94 11.10
C GLY A 85 -8.43 1.22 10.69
N ALA A 86 -8.58 -0.06 10.36
CA ALA A 86 -7.50 -0.90 9.87
C ALA A 86 -7.99 -1.92 8.84
N VAL A 87 -7.04 -2.43 8.07
CA VAL A 87 -7.22 -3.58 7.17
C VAL A 87 -5.99 -4.47 7.26
N VAL A 88 -6.16 -5.76 7.04
CA VAL A 88 -5.05 -6.68 6.78
C VAL A 88 -5.19 -7.19 5.36
N VAL A 89 -4.11 -7.19 4.59
CA VAL A 89 -4.10 -7.70 3.22
C VAL A 89 -3.01 -8.76 3.05
N ASP A 90 -3.30 -9.76 2.25
CA ASP A 90 -2.32 -10.72 1.73
C ASP A 90 -2.12 -10.45 0.24
N VAL A 91 -0.88 -10.44 -0.20
CA VAL A 91 -0.49 -10.29 -1.61
C VAL A 91 0.66 -11.23 -1.92
N THR A 92 0.55 -11.95 -3.04
CA THR A 92 1.59 -12.82 -3.58
C THR A 92 2.06 -12.25 -4.90
N PHE A 93 3.35 -12.32 -5.19
CA PHE A 93 3.94 -11.72 -6.38
C PHE A 93 4.25 -12.80 -7.40
N ASP A 94 3.75 -12.63 -8.63
CA ASP A 94 3.94 -13.60 -9.72
C ASP A 94 5.14 -13.25 -10.61
N VAL A 95 5.54 -11.97 -10.66
CA VAL A 95 6.68 -11.52 -11.48
C VAL A 95 7.61 -10.58 -10.70
N PRO A 96 8.92 -10.54 -11.01
CA PRO A 96 9.85 -9.60 -10.41
C PRO A 96 9.56 -8.17 -10.89
N ALA A 97 9.39 -7.23 -9.97
CA ALA A 97 9.15 -5.81 -10.27
C ALA A 97 9.31 -4.93 -9.03
N ASN A 98 9.22 -3.62 -9.24
CA ASN A 98 9.03 -2.65 -8.16
C ASN A 98 7.55 -2.27 -8.08
N TYR A 99 6.88 -2.79 -7.07
CA TYR A 99 5.48 -2.48 -6.77
C TYR A 99 5.37 -1.27 -5.85
N ILE A 100 4.39 -0.38 -6.09
CA ILE A 100 4.34 0.88 -5.36
C ILE A 100 3.14 0.91 -4.41
N LEU A 101 3.42 0.87 -3.11
CA LEU A 101 2.42 1.10 -2.06
C LEU A 101 2.04 2.57 -2.01
N VAL A 102 0.76 2.87 -2.05
CA VAL A 102 0.27 4.26 -2.02
C VAL A 102 -1.03 4.41 -1.22
N ASP A 103 -1.26 5.62 -0.71
CA ASP A 103 -2.59 6.18 -0.65
C ASP A 103 -2.96 6.65 -2.07
N HIS A 104 -3.90 5.98 -2.73
CA HIS A 104 -4.24 6.28 -4.14
C HIS A 104 -4.94 7.62 -4.35
N SER A 105 -5.12 8.42 -3.33
CA SER A 105 -5.25 9.87 -3.46
C SER A 105 -3.87 10.45 -3.77
N LEU A 106 -3.42 10.35 -5.03
CA LEU A 106 -2.01 10.39 -5.45
C LEU A 106 -1.26 11.67 -5.05
N THR A 107 -1.95 12.79 -4.86
CA THR A 107 -1.31 13.99 -4.30
C THR A 107 -0.83 13.78 -2.86
N ARG A 108 -1.48 12.90 -2.09
CA ARG A 108 -1.02 12.50 -0.76
C ARG A 108 0.17 11.53 -0.83
N ALA A 109 0.21 10.66 -1.82
CA ALA A 109 1.34 9.76 -2.03
C ALA A 109 2.60 10.55 -2.40
N PHE A 110 2.62 11.16 -3.56
CA PHE A 110 3.85 11.73 -4.12
C PHE A 110 4.22 13.10 -3.55
N HIS A 111 3.25 13.92 -3.12
CA HIS A 111 3.53 15.26 -2.59
C HIS A 111 3.56 15.34 -1.07
N LYS A 112 2.90 14.40 -0.37
CA LYS A 112 2.82 14.42 1.09
C LYS A 112 3.47 13.23 1.77
N GLY A 113 3.89 12.19 1.01
CA GLY A 113 4.77 11.13 1.47
C GLY A 113 4.15 9.77 1.78
N ALA A 114 2.85 9.57 1.44
CA ALA A 114 2.18 8.26 1.60
C ALA A 114 2.52 7.30 0.43
N VAL A 115 3.81 7.04 0.24
CA VAL A 115 4.37 6.17 -0.81
C VAL A 115 5.45 5.27 -0.23
N GLY A 116 5.53 4.05 -0.73
CA GLY A 116 6.57 3.07 -0.45
C GLY A 116 6.77 2.15 -1.65
N ILE A 117 7.84 1.38 -1.64
CA ILE A 117 8.20 0.42 -2.69
C ILE A 117 8.37 -0.96 -2.07
N ILE A 118 7.83 -1.97 -2.74
CA ILE A 118 8.16 -3.37 -2.54
C ILE A 118 8.97 -3.79 -3.77
N SER A 119 10.24 -4.12 -3.58
CA SER A 119 11.12 -4.62 -4.64
C SER A 119 11.08 -6.14 -4.60
N VAL A 120 10.55 -6.74 -5.65
CA VAL A 120 10.41 -8.18 -5.80
C VAL A 120 11.46 -8.69 -6.77
N THR A 121 12.22 -9.69 -6.34
CA THR A 121 13.24 -10.37 -7.16
C THR A 121 12.83 -11.82 -7.42
N GLY A 122 13.32 -12.41 -8.49
CA GLY A 122 13.03 -13.81 -8.84
C GLY A 122 13.08 -14.04 -10.34
N ASP A 123 12.60 -15.20 -10.75
CA ASP A 123 12.52 -15.57 -12.17
C ASP A 123 11.36 -14.83 -12.84
N GLU A 124 11.57 -14.40 -14.08
CA GLU A 124 10.53 -13.81 -14.92
C GLU A 124 9.53 -14.87 -15.37
N ASP A 125 8.27 -14.48 -15.53
CA ASP A 125 7.23 -15.31 -16.12
C ASP A 125 6.62 -14.59 -17.35
N PRO A 126 7.12 -14.88 -18.58
CA PRO A 126 6.63 -14.25 -19.79
C PRO A 126 5.16 -14.56 -20.13
N GLU A 127 4.56 -15.59 -19.49
CA GLU A 127 3.12 -15.87 -19.65
C GLU A 127 2.25 -14.89 -18.84
N VAL A 128 2.81 -14.30 -17.78
CA VAL A 128 2.14 -13.30 -16.94
C VAL A 128 2.47 -11.89 -17.42
N PHE A 129 3.75 -11.63 -17.65
CA PHE A 129 4.21 -10.31 -18.12
C PHE A 129 5.41 -10.47 -19.06
N ASP A 130 5.33 -9.93 -20.28
CA ASP A 130 6.38 -9.85 -21.27
C ASP A 130 6.67 -8.37 -21.55
N ASP A 131 7.88 -7.92 -21.21
CA ASP A 131 8.34 -6.55 -21.43
C ASP A 131 8.69 -6.24 -22.90
N GLY A 132 8.71 -7.28 -23.74
CA GLY A 132 8.96 -7.17 -25.18
C GLY A 132 10.41 -6.98 -25.58
N ASP A 133 11.36 -7.20 -24.66
CA ASP A 133 12.81 -7.07 -24.89
C ASP A 133 13.47 -8.36 -25.42
N ASN A 134 12.71 -9.26 -26.10
CA ASN A 134 13.22 -10.49 -26.75
C ASN A 134 13.46 -10.29 -28.24
#